data_e95ed40c8940a2a9ec88238f1142b024
#
_entry.id   e95ed40c8940a2a9ec88238f1142b024
#
_cell.length_a   1.000
_cell.length_b   1.000
_cell.length_c   1.000
_cell.angle_alpha   90.00
_cell.angle_beta   90.00
_cell.angle_gamma   90.00
#
_symmetry.space_group_name_H-M   'P 1'
#
loop_
_entity.id
_entity.type
_entity.pdbx_description
1 polymer ?
#
loop_
_entity_poly.entity_id
_entity_poly.type
_entity_poly.pdbx_seq_one_letter_code
_entity_poly.pdbx_strand_id
1 'polypeptide(L)'
;MRPIYGDDYAIACCVSAMKIGKQMQFFGARCNLAKLLLIALNGGYDTTSGIHIGPQEDVCKDDVLNYDAVMERMDRYMAWLSKLYVNTMNIIHYMHDKYCYEKSQMALHDTDVHRFMAFGIAGLSVVADSLSAIKYAKVKPIRDENGYIVDFDTVGEFPKFGNDDDRVDLIAKEMSHKMITELRKTKTYRGAEHTLSVLTITSNVMYGKNTGATPDGRAASAPFAPGANPMHNREENGALASLNSVAKISYDDCRDGISNTFSITPDALGRDKEQRTENLVNILDGYFKKGAHHINVNVLNRETLMEAYENPEAYPNLTIRVSGYAVNFHKLSREQQREVISRTFHEAM
;
A
#
# COMPACT_ATOMS: atom_id res chain seq x y z
N MET A 1 -10.36 -4.98 17.99
CA MET A 1 -11.51 -4.19 17.50
C MET A 1 -12.48 -3.80 18.61
N ARG A 2 -13.10 -4.75 19.35
CA ARG A 2 -14.06 -4.43 20.43
C ARG A 2 -13.57 -3.41 21.47
N PRO A 3 -12.31 -3.46 21.96
CA PRO A 3 -11.83 -2.46 22.93
C PRO A 3 -11.83 -1.03 22.39
N ILE A 4 -11.73 -0.86 21.07
CA ILE A 4 -11.65 0.45 20.39
C ILE A 4 -13.05 0.93 19.96
N TYR A 5 -13.82 0.04 19.34
CA TYR A 5 -15.08 0.39 18.67
C TYR A 5 -16.35 -0.01 19.44
N GLY A 6 -16.22 -0.83 20.50
CA GLY A 6 -17.38 -1.46 21.17
C GLY A 6 -17.93 -2.63 20.35
N ASP A 7 -19.18 -3.01 20.61
CA ASP A 7 -19.83 -4.14 19.94
C ASP A 7 -20.49 -3.76 18.60
N ASP A 8 -20.86 -2.48 18.44
CA ASP A 8 -21.55 -1.96 17.27
C ASP A 8 -20.54 -1.36 16.26
N TYR A 9 -19.76 -2.22 15.62
CA TYR A 9 -18.85 -1.78 14.56
C TYR A 9 -19.00 -2.61 13.29
N ALA A 10 -18.63 -2.02 12.17
CA ALA A 10 -18.53 -2.68 10.89
C ALA A 10 -17.21 -2.33 10.20
N ILE A 11 -16.79 -3.18 9.28
CA ILE A 11 -15.73 -2.85 8.34
C ILE A 11 -16.39 -2.19 7.13
N ALA A 12 -16.17 -0.90 6.97
CA ALA A 12 -16.61 -0.17 5.81
C ALA A 12 -15.68 -0.45 4.63
N CYS A 13 -16.26 -0.71 3.47
CA CYS A 13 -15.53 -1.06 2.26
C CYS A 13 -14.62 -2.28 2.47
N CYS A 14 -13.29 -2.09 2.51
CA CYS A 14 -12.30 -3.17 2.50
C CYS A 14 -11.59 -3.36 3.85
N VAL A 15 -11.21 -2.27 4.52
CA VAL A 15 -10.28 -2.30 5.67
C VAL A 15 -10.63 -1.31 6.79
N SER A 16 -11.54 -0.37 6.55
CA SER A 16 -11.86 0.72 7.50
C SER A 16 -12.84 0.25 8.57
N ALA A 17 -12.47 0.35 9.84
CA ALA A 17 -13.39 0.06 10.93
C ALA A 17 -14.12 1.32 11.39
N MET A 18 -15.44 1.24 11.56
CA MET A 18 -16.29 2.35 12.00
C MET A 18 -17.39 1.89 12.96
N LYS A 19 -17.78 2.77 13.87
CA LYS A 19 -18.97 2.60 14.72
C LYS A 19 -20.22 2.85 13.90
N ILE A 20 -21.13 1.87 13.87
CA ILE A 20 -22.38 1.94 13.10
C ILE A 20 -23.24 3.09 13.62
N GLY A 21 -23.75 3.91 12.71
CA GLY A 21 -24.62 5.05 13.01
C GLY A 21 -23.95 6.26 13.66
N LYS A 22 -22.71 6.13 14.16
CA LYS A 22 -22.00 7.18 14.92
C LYS A 22 -20.80 7.76 14.19
N GLN A 23 -20.31 7.07 13.19
CA GLN A 23 -19.15 7.48 12.39
C GLN A 23 -19.50 7.37 10.91
N MET A 24 -19.06 8.36 10.14
CA MET A 24 -19.14 8.34 8.69
C MET A 24 -17.79 8.69 8.10
N GLN A 25 -17.50 8.17 6.93
CA GLN A 25 -16.25 8.41 6.23
C GLN A 25 -16.51 9.10 4.89
N PHE A 26 -15.88 10.25 4.71
CA PHE A 26 -15.72 10.79 3.37
C PHE A 26 -14.76 9.89 2.59
N PHE A 27 -15.25 9.33 1.50
CA PHE A 27 -14.48 8.43 0.66
C PHE A 27 -13.21 9.12 0.13
N GLY A 28 -12.09 8.39 0.15
CA GLY A 28 -10.78 8.89 -0.23
C GLY A 28 -10.31 8.46 -1.60
N ALA A 29 -9.29 9.13 -2.07
CA ALA A 29 -8.44 8.70 -3.18
C ALA A 29 -7.12 8.14 -2.62
N ARG A 30 -6.15 7.86 -3.50
CA ARG A 30 -4.82 7.38 -3.09
C ARG A 30 -3.75 8.15 -3.83
N CYS A 31 -2.67 8.49 -3.14
CA CYS A 31 -1.47 9.02 -3.76
C CYS A 31 -0.41 7.93 -3.95
N ASN A 32 0.40 8.08 -4.98
CA ASN A 32 1.47 7.14 -5.33
C ASN A 32 2.80 7.65 -4.74
N LEU A 33 3.22 7.09 -3.61
CA LEU A 33 4.45 7.50 -2.93
C LEU A 33 5.72 7.13 -3.72
N ALA A 34 5.72 6.00 -4.42
CA ALA A 34 6.87 5.62 -5.24
C ALA A 34 7.09 6.60 -6.40
N LYS A 35 6.01 7.05 -7.02
CA LYS A 35 6.07 8.10 -8.05
C LYS A 35 6.50 9.44 -7.46
N LEU A 36 6.04 9.77 -6.24
CA LEU A 36 6.47 11.00 -5.55
C LEU A 36 7.98 11.03 -5.32
N LEU A 37 8.60 9.90 -4.96
CA LEU A 37 10.05 9.78 -4.82
C LEU A 37 10.77 10.13 -6.14
N LEU A 38 10.29 9.58 -7.28
CA LEU A 38 10.88 9.87 -8.59
C LEU A 38 10.70 11.34 -9.00
N ILE A 39 9.53 11.93 -8.73
CA ILE A 39 9.26 13.35 -8.97
C ILE A 39 10.16 14.23 -8.10
N ALA A 40 10.37 13.88 -6.84
CA ALA A 40 11.25 14.61 -5.94
C ALA A 40 12.72 14.56 -6.40
N LEU A 41 13.18 13.40 -6.89
CA LEU A 41 14.53 13.26 -7.46
C LEU A 41 14.70 14.07 -8.76
N ASN A 42 13.62 14.23 -9.53
CA ASN A 42 13.59 14.95 -10.80
C ASN A 42 13.12 16.41 -10.69
N GLY A 43 13.17 17.00 -9.49
CA GLY A 43 12.88 18.42 -9.31
C GLY A 43 11.46 18.85 -9.70
N GLY A 44 10.48 17.97 -9.51
CA GLY A 44 9.06 18.22 -9.83
C GLY A 44 8.62 17.68 -11.19
N TYR A 45 9.53 17.14 -11.98
CA TYR A 45 9.22 16.59 -13.30
C TYR A 45 8.87 15.11 -13.24
N ASP A 46 7.77 14.73 -13.87
CA ASP A 46 7.35 13.34 -14.03
C ASP A 46 7.81 12.80 -15.39
N THR A 47 8.85 12.00 -15.39
CA THR A 47 9.42 11.40 -16.61
C THR A 47 8.46 10.45 -17.33
N THR A 48 7.46 9.89 -16.63
CA THR A 48 6.46 8.99 -17.24
C THR A 48 5.42 9.76 -18.06
N SER A 49 4.97 10.91 -17.59
CA SER A 49 3.98 11.75 -18.29
C SER A 49 4.60 12.89 -19.11
N GLY A 50 5.87 13.20 -18.89
CA GLY A 50 6.58 14.26 -19.59
C GLY A 50 6.20 15.69 -19.17
N ILE A 51 5.68 15.86 -17.95
CA ILE A 51 5.23 17.17 -17.45
C ILE A 51 5.74 17.49 -16.04
N HIS A 52 5.87 18.78 -15.74
CA HIS A 52 6.09 19.24 -14.37
C HIS A 52 4.76 19.22 -13.60
N ILE A 53 4.72 18.45 -12.52
CA ILE A 53 3.53 18.32 -11.65
C ILE A 53 3.81 18.69 -10.19
N GLY A 54 5.05 18.72 -9.77
CA GLY A 54 5.49 19.08 -8.42
C GLY A 54 6.10 20.48 -8.33
N PRO A 55 6.54 20.89 -7.14
CA PRO A 55 7.37 22.09 -6.98
C PRO A 55 8.59 22.02 -7.90
N GLN A 56 8.90 23.16 -8.53
CA GLN A 56 10.08 23.23 -9.39
C GLN A 56 11.33 23.42 -8.54
N GLU A 57 12.17 22.40 -8.52
CA GLU A 57 13.48 22.39 -7.88
C GLU A 57 14.53 21.89 -8.89
N ASP A 58 15.79 21.99 -8.53
CA ASP A 58 16.87 21.36 -9.31
C ASP A 58 16.73 19.83 -9.27
N VAL A 59 16.94 19.18 -10.41
CA VAL A 59 17.12 17.72 -10.48
C VAL A 59 18.25 17.32 -9.54
N CYS A 60 18.10 16.21 -8.83
CA CYS A 60 19.18 15.65 -8.02
C CYS A 60 20.41 15.40 -8.89
N LYS A 61 21.55 15.97 -8.55
CA LYS A 61 22.80 15.91 -9.36
C LYS A 61 23.79 14.86 -8.84
N ASP A 62 23.47 14.17 -7.77
CA ASP A 62 24.36 13.19 -7.15
C ASP A 62 24.73 12.06 -8.12
N ASP A 63 26.02 11.68 -8.19
CA ASP A 63 26.48 10.51 -8.91
C ASP A 63 26.11 9.21 -8.20
N VAL A 64 26.00 9.27 -6.88
CA VAL A 64 25.48 8.23 -5.99
C VAL A 64 24.51 8.89 -5.03
N LEU A 65 23.28 8.39 -4.97
CA LEU A 65 22.26 9.00 -4.13
C LEU A 65 22.65 8.99 -2.66
N ASN A 66 22.52 10.14 -1.99
CA ASN A 66 22.70 10.29 -0.56
C ASN A 66 21.36 10.17 0.16
N TYR A 67 21.27 9.27 1.15
CA TYR A 67 20.01 8.99 1.87
C TYR A 67 19.42 10.24 2.53
N ASP A 68 20.20 11.01 3.25
CA ASP A 68 19.70 12.17 4.01
C ASP A 68 19.20 13.26 3.05
N ALA A 69 19.95 13.53 1.97
CA ALA A 69 19.53 14.49 0.95
C ALA A 69 18.25 14.05 0.21
N VAL A 70 18.09 12.75 -0.05
CA VAL A 70 16.86 12.21 -0.64
C VAL A 70 15.69 12.32 0.33
N MET A 71 15.89 12.05 1.62
CA MET A 71 14.86 12.19 2.65
C MET A 71 14.41 13.66 2.81
N GLU A 72 15.33 14.63 2.81
CA GLU A 72 14.98 16.05 2.83
C GLU A 72 14.12 16.46 1.63
N ARG A 73 14.46 15.98 0.43
CA ARG A 73 13.62 16.20 -0.77
C ARG A 73 12.24 15.57 -0.59
N MET A 74 12.21 14.33 -0.15
CA MET A 74 10.96 13.57 0.06
C MET A 74 10.05 14.27 1.07
N ASP A 75 10.59 14.82 2.16
CA ASP A 75 9.85 15.58 3.18
C ASP A 75 9.19 16.84 2.57
N ARG A 76 9.93 17.63 1.76
CA ARG A 76 9.35 18.81 1.07
C ARG A 76 8.23 18.42 0.10
N TYR A 77 8.43 17.37 -0.68
CA TYR A 77 7.42 16.91 -1.65
C TYR A 77 6.21 16.29 -0.97
N MET A 78 6.38 15.58 0.15
CA MET A 78 5.26 15.10 0.95
C MET A 78 4.44 16.24 1.56
N ALA A 79 5.09 17.29 2.06
CA ALA A 79 4.41 18.48 2.58
C ALA A 79 3.57 19.18 1.48
N TRP A 80 4.14 19.34 0.28
CA TRP A 80 3.42 19.88 -0.87
C TRP A 80 2.25 18.99 -1.27
N LEU A 81 2.50 17.68 -1.45
CA LEU A 81 1.48 16.73 -1.87
C LEU A 81 0.34 16.66 -0.87
N SER A 82 0.64 16.61 0.42
CA SER A 82 -0.37 16.56 1.49
C SER A 82 -1.31 17.74 1.46
N LYS A 83 -0.80 18.95 1.27
CA LYS A 83 -1.61 20.16 1.13
C LYS A 83 -2.49 20.11 -0.11
N LEU A 84 -1.93 19.71 -1.25
CA LEU A 84 -2.67 19.55 -2.50
C LEU A 84 -3.77 18.48 -2.35
N TYR A 85 -3.43 17.35 -1.74
CA TYR A 85 -4.32 16.22 -1.56
C TYR A 85 -5.52 16.58 -0.66
N VAL A 86 -5.29 17.18 0.51
CA VAL A 86 -6.38 17.62 1.40
C VAL A 86 -7.28 18.64 0.69
N ASN A 87 -6.71 19.63 0.00
CA ASN A 87 -7.51 20.63 -0.71
C ASN A 87 -8.33 20.01 -1.85
N THR A 88 -7.76 19.06 -2.59
CA THR A 88 -8.47 18.34 -3.64
C THR A 88 -9.65 17.55 -3.07
N MET A 89 -9.43 16.84 -1.96
CA MET A 89 -10.50 16.09 -1.27
C MET A 89 -11.58 17.03 -0.73
N ASN A 90 -11.21 18.17 -0.18
CA ASN A 90 -12.15 19.19 0.28
C ASN A 90 -13.06 19.68 -0.86
N ILE A 91 -12.50 19.94 -2.05
CA ILE A 91 -13.27 20.36 -3.23
C ILE A 91 -14.21 19.26 -3.69
N ILE A 92 -13.72 18.00 -3.75
CA ILE A 92 -14.53 16.85 -4.17
C ILE A 92 -15.73 16.69 -3.23
N HIS A 93 -15.52 16.70 -1.92
CA HIS A 93 -16.61 16.51 -0.96
C HIS A 93 -17.56 17.70 -0.89
N TYR A 94 -17.05 18.94 -1.02
CA TYR A 94 -17.90 20.11 -1.19
C TYR A 94 -18.82 19.99 -2.44
N MET A 95 -18.26 19.53 -3.57
CA MET A 95 -19.04 19.35 -4.80
C MET A 95 -20.05 18.20 -4.67
N HIS A 96 -19.72 17.11 -3.99
CA HIS A 96 -20.67 16.05 -3.72
C HIS A 96 -21.83 16.56 -2.84
N ASP A 97 -21.54 17.34 -1.82
CA ASP A 97 -22.55 17.88 -0.90
C ASP A 97 -23.47 18.90 -1.54
N LYS A 98 -23.01 19.60 -2.55
CA LYS A 98 -23.87 20.44 -3.38
C LYS A 98 -25.07 19.66 -3.97
N TYR A 99 -24.91 18.35 -4.16
CA TYR A 99 -25.96 17.43 -4.60
C TYR A 99 -26.52 16.55 -3.46
N CYS A 100 -26.42 17.00 -2.21
CA CYS A 100 -26.94 16.34 -1.03
C CYS A 100 -26.37 14.92 -0.76
N TYR A 101 -25.13 14.67 -1.21
CA TYR A 101 -24.50 13.34 -1.05
C TYR A 101 -24.34 12.95 0.43
N GLU A 102 -23.77 13.81 1.26
CA GLU A 102 -23.61 13.54 2.70
C GLU A 102 -24.98 13.36 3.37
N LYS A 103 -25.97 14.21 3.06
CA LYS A 103 -27.31 14.11 3.62
C LYS A 103 -27.96 12.75 3.33
N SER A 104 -27.74 12.21 2.15
CA SER A 104 -28.23 10.86 1.79
C SER A 104 -27.48 9.77 2.57
N GLN A 105 -26.18 9.90 2.73
CA GLN A 105 -25.35 8.98 3.51
C GLN A 105 -25.75 8.97 5.00
N MET A 106 -26.12 10.14 5.53
CA MET A 106 -26.45 10.34 6.94
C MET A 106 -27.88 9.92 7.31
N ALA A 107 -28.70 9.44 6.38
CA ALA A 107 -30.11 9.13 6.61
C ALA A 107 -30.36 8.10 7.72
N LEU A 108 -29.40 7.21 7.97
CA LEU A 108 -29.46 6.15 8.99
C LEU A 108 -28.46 6.37 10.14
N HIS A 109 -27.92 7.57 10.27
CA HIS A 109 -26.97 7.91 11.32
C HIS A 109 -27.66 8.63 12.49
N ASP A 110 -26.97 8.64 13.64
CA ASP A 110 -27.33 9.43 14.80
C ASP A 110 -27.25 10.95 14.50
N THR A 111 -27.73 11.76 15.42
CA THR A 111 -27.71 13.23 15.29
C THR A 111 -26.30 13.81 15.45
N ASP A 112 -25.46 13.16 16.25
CA ASP A 112 -24.06 13.52 16.47
C ASP A 112 -23.15 12.47 15.82
N VAL A 113 -22.57 12.81 14.67
CA VAL A 113 -21.77 11.90 13.86
C VAL A 113 -20.35 12.42 13.72
N HIS A 114 -19.40 11.59 14.15
CA HIS A 114 -17.97 11.84 13.93
C HIS A 114 -17.60 11.56 12.47
N ARG A 115 -17.01 12.56 11.80
CA ARG A 115 -16.64 12.46 10.38
C ARG A 115 -15.15 12.14 10.23
N PHE A 116 -14.86 11.19 9.36
CA PHE A 116 -13.51 10.92 8.88
C PHE A 116 -13.36 11.34 7.42
N MET A 117 -12.18 11.77 7.05
CA MET A 117 -11.79 11.92 5.65
C MET A 117 -10.65 10.94 5.36
N ALA A 118 -10.92 9.98 4.48
CA ALA A 118 -9.98 8.94 4.13
C ALA A 118 -8.95 9.44 3.14
N PHE A 119 -7.69 9.28 3.49
CA PHE A 119 -6.54 9.43 2.62
C PHE A 119 -5.89 8.07 2.43
N GLY A 120 -5.21 7.85 1.31
CA GLY A 120 -4.58 6.57 1.04
C GLY A 120 -3.23 6.74 0.36
N ILE A 121 -2.36 5.78 0.59
CA ILE A 121 -1.05 5.68 -0.05
C ILE A 121 -0.91 4.36 -0.80
N ALA A 122 -0.22 4.41 -1.94
CA ALA A 122 0.17 3.26 -2.75
C ALA A 122 1.68 3.22 -2.90
N GLY A 123 2.26 2.02 -3.02
CA GLY A 123 3.69 1.83 -3.25
C GLY A 123 4.55 1.97 -1.99
N LEU A 124 4.00 1.72 -0.79
CA LEU A 124 4.75 1.84 0.46
C LEU A 124 5.97 0.92 0.48
N SER A 125 5.81 -0.36 0.11
CA SER A 125 6.93 -1.33 0.05
C SER A 125 8.00 -0.92 -0.96
N VAL A 126 7.59 -0.38 -2.12
CA VAL A 126 8.53 0.11 -3.14
C VAL A 126 9.36 1.28 -2.61
N VAL A 127 8.72 2.23 -1.92
CA VAL A 127 9.44 3.38 -1.32
C VAL A 127 10.35 2.93 -0.19
N ALA A 128 9.89 2.02 0.67
CA ALA A 128 10.69 1.51 1.77
C ALA A 128 11.95 0.79 1.25
N ASP A 129 11.78 -0.10 0.27
CA ASP A 129 12.89 -0.81 -0.37
C ASP A 129 13.83 0.14 -1.13
N SER A 130 13.28 1.14 -1.83
CA SER A 130 14.07 2.15 -2.55
C SER A 130 14.92 3.00 -1.60
N LEU A 131 14.35 3.45 -0.49
CA LEU A 131 15.08 4.20 0.53
C LEU A 131 16.08 3.31 1.27
N SER A 132 15.76 2.03 1.48
CA SER A 132 16.70 1.04 2.01
C SER A 132 17.88 0.82 1.06
N ALA A 133 17.62 0.68 -0.24
CA ALA A 133 18.68 0.56 -1.25
C ALA A 133 19.60 1.80 -1.24
N ILE A 134 19.03 3.01 -1.20
CA ILE A 134 19.81 4.26 -1.13
C ILE A 134 20.66 4.33 0.15
N LYS A 135 20.13 3.81 1.27
CA LYS A 135 20.81 3.86 2.57
C LYS A 135 21.93 2.83 2.74
N TYR A 136 21.74 1.62 2.21
CA TYR A 136 22.60 0.47 2.53
C TYR A 136 23.37 -0.09 1.33
N ALA A 137 22.97 0.26 0.11
CA ALA A 137 23.67 -0.10 -1.12
C ALA A 137 24.22 1.16 -1.82
N LYS A 138 24.77 0.98 -3.02
CA LYS A 138 25.25 2.05 -3.87
C LYS A 138 24.30 2.22 -5.04
N VAL A 139 23.47 3.26 -4.99
CA VAL A 139 22.47 3.59 -6.02
C VAL A 139 22.99 4.73 -6.89
N LYS A 140 23.24 4.46 -8.18
CA LYS A 140 23.64 5.45 -9.19
C LYS A 140 22.45 5.77 -10.08
N PRO A 141 22.02 7.03 -10.18
CA PRO A 141 20.98 7.41 -11.12
C PRO A 141 21.50 7.36 -12.57
N ILE A 142 20.70 6.78 -13.44
CA ILE A 142 20.88 6.78 -14.89
C ILE A 142 20.02 7.90 -15.47
N ARG A 143 20.64 8.78 -16.26
CA ARG A 143 20.00 10.00 -16.76
C ARG A 143 19.77 9.94 -18.27
N ASP A 144 18.70 10.59 -18.71
CA ASP A 144 18.47 10.85 -20.13
C ASP A 144 19.32 12.02 -20.65
N GLU A 145 19.17 12.35 -21.94
CA GLU A 145 19.85 13.47 -22.61
C GLU A 145 19.54 14.85 -22.01
N ASN A 146 18.40 14.98 -21.33
CA ASN A 146 17.96 16.21 -20.66
C ASN A 146 18.42 16.28 -19.21
N GLY A 147 19.11 15.25 -18.70
CA GLY A 147 19.60 15.16 -17.34
C GLY A 147 18.57 14.63 -16.32
N TYR A 148 17.38 14.23 -16.74
CA TYR A 148 16.39 13.61 -15.86
C TYR A 148 16.77 12.16 -15.53
N ILE A 149 16.49 11.76 -14.30
CA ILE A 149 16.73 10.40 -13.83
C ILE A 149 15.60 9.50 -14.35
N VAL A 150 15.96 8.51 -15.15
CA VAL A 150 15.03 7.58 -15.81
C VAL A 150 15.18 6.14 -15.34
N ASP A 151 16.34 5.79 -14.75
CA ASP A 151 16.64 4.44 -14.25
C ASP A 151 17.72 4.51 -13.16
N PHE A 152 18.06 3.38 -12.56
CA PHE A 152 19.04 3.26 -11.47
C PHE A 152 19.92 2.01 -11.64
N ASP A 153 21.23 2.19 -11.41
CA ASP A 153 22.19 1.10 -11.23
C ASP A 153 22.43 0.91 -9.73
N THR A 154 21.87 -0.16 -9.17
CA THR A 154 21.94 -0.47 -7.73
C THR A 154 22.86 -1.64 -7.50
N VAL A 155 23.99 -1.37 -6.82
CA VAL A 155 25.05 -2.34 -6.55
C VAL A 155 25.22 -2.54 -5.06
N GLY A 156 25.14 -3.77 -4.61
CA GLY A 156 25.25 -4.20 -3.21
C GLY A 156 23.92 -4.70 -2.64
N GLU A 157 24.02 -5.36 -1.49
CA GLU A 157 22.87 -5.89 -0.77
C GLU A 157 22.24 -4.82 0.14
N PHE A 158 20.93 -4.87 0.26
CA PHE A 158 20.16 -3.99 1.15
C PHE A 158 18.98 -4.75 1.77
N PRO A 159 18.54 -4.37 2.99
CA PRO A 159 17.36 -4.95 3.61
C PRO A 159 16.12 -4.71 2.78
N LYS A 160 15.30 -5.76 2.59
CA LYS A 160 14.03 -5.70 1.85
C LYS A 160 12.86 -5.87 2.80
N PHE A 161 11.84 -5.04 2.65
CA PHE A 161 10.61 -5.10 3.43
C PHE A 161 9.93 -6.46 3.30
N GLY A 162 9.46 -7.02 4.42
CA GLY A 162 8.83 -8.33 4.48
C GLY A 162 9.73 -9.44 5.05
N ASN A 163 10.88 -9.09 5.64
CA ASN A 163 11.84 -10.04 6.19
C ASN A 163 12.06 -9.88 7.71
N ASP A 164 11.18 -9.14 8.39
CA ASP A 164 11.28 -8.80 9.82
C ASP A 164 12.59 -8.07 10.17
N ASP A 165 13.07 -7.24 9.26
CA ASP A 165 14.29 -6.46 9.42
C ASP A 165 13.96 -4.99 9.74
N ASP A 166 14.23 -4.57 10.96
CA ASP A 166 13.94 -3.22 11.45
C ASP A 166 14.63 -2.11 10.62
N ARG A 167 15.73 -2.42 9.94
CA ARG A 167 16.45 -1.44 9.11
C ARG A 167 15.58 -0.89 7.96
N VAL A 168 14.67 -1.70 7.41
CA VAL A 168 13.75 -1.31 6.35
C VAL A 168 12.31 -1.18 6.85
N ASP A 169 11.87 -2.02 7.80
CA ASP A 169 10.51 -1.99 8.33
C ASP A 169 10.20 -0.65 9.01
N LEU A 170 11.20 -0.08 9.73
CA LEU A 170 11.06 1.24 10.33
C LEU A 170 11.03 2.37 9.30
N ILE A 171 11.63 2.21 8.11
CA ILE A 171 11.48 3.16 7.00
C ILE A 171 10.02 3.16 6.51
N ALA A 172 9.41 1.99 6.31
CA ALA A 172 8.01 1.90 5.92
C ALA A 172 7.08 2.56 6.95
N LYS A 173 7.32 2.29 8.25
CA LYS A 173 6.60 2.93 9.35
C LYS A 173 6.78 4.45 9.36
N GLU A 174 8.00 4.94 9.20
CA GLU A 174 8.32 6.37 9.17
C GLU A 174 7.60 7.07 8.00
N MET A 175 7.60 6.48 6.81
CA MET A 175 6.96 7.06 5.63
C MET A 175 5.45 7.21 5.82
N SER A 176 4.78 6.22 6.39
CA SER A 176 3.35 6.31 6.70
C SER A 176 3.07 7.36 7.78
N HIS A 177 3.89 7.41 8.84
CA HIS A 177 3.78 8.41 9.91
C HIS A 177 4.00 9.85 9.41
N LYS A 178 5.03 10.09 8.61
CA LYS A 178 5.28 11.40 8.01
C LYS A 178 4.10 11.84 7.14
N MET A 179 3.55 10.94 6.32
CA MET A 179 2.42 11.26 5.45
C MET A 179 1.19 11.71 6.24
N ILE A 180 0.75 10.97 7.25
CA ILE A 180 -0.42 11.37 8.05
C ILE A 180 -0.16 12.65 8.86
N THR A 181 1.06 12.84 9.32
CA THR A 181 1.47 14.06 10.04
C THR A 181 1.37 15.29 9.15
N GLU A 182 1.81 15.20 7.90
CA GLU A 182 1.69 16.30 6.93
C GLU A 182 0.23 16.56 6.53
N LEU A 183 -0.56 15.52 6.31
CA LEU A 183 -1.99 15.66 6.00
C LEU A 183 -2.75 16.43 7.09
N ARG A 184 -2.47 16.14 8.37
CA ARG A 184 -3.12 16.76 9.53
C ARG A 184 -2.84 18.26 9.69
N LYS A 185 -1.85 18.82 8.98
CA LYS A 185 -1.56 20.27 8.99
C LYS A 185 -2.59 21.10 8.23
N THR A 186 -3.37 20.50 7.33
CA THR A 186 -4.38 21.18 6.52
C THR A 186 -5.79 20.80 6.97
N LYS A 187 -6.65 21.81 7.18
CA LYS A 187 -8.04 21.57 7.63
C LYS A 187 -8.86 20.86 6.56
N THR A 188 -9.66 19.91 7.00
CA THR A 188 -10.59 19.13 6.16
C THR A 188 -11.97 19.76 6.07
N TYR A 189 -12.70 19.42 5.04
CA TYR A 189 -14.11 19.78 4.86
C TYR A 189 -14.94 19.27 6.05
N ARG A 190 -15.80 20.15 6.59
CA ARG A 190 -16.64 19.91 7.78
C ARG A 190 -15.89 19.44 9.02
N GLY A 191 -14.60 19.74 9.13
CA GLY A 191 -13.80 19.36 10.30
C GLY A 191 -13.64 17.85 10.47
N ALA A 192 -13.72 17.07 9.38
CA ALA A 192 -13.52 15.63 9.43
C ALA A 192 -12.10 15.28 9.92
N GLU A 193 -11.97 14.22 10.72
CA GLU A 193 -10.67 13.73 11.16
C GLU A 193 -9.93 13.04 10.00
N HIS A 194 -8.64 13.35 9.83
CA HIS A 194 -7.80 12.69 8.83
C HIS A 194 -7.53 11.25 9.22
N THR A 195 -7.79 10.33 8.31
CA THR A 195 -7.38 8.93 8.43
C THR A 195 -6.54 8.53 7.23
N LEU A 196 -5.60 7.61 7.43
CA LEU A 196 -4.74 7.09 6.38
C LEU A 196 -5.00 5.60 6.17
N SER A 197 -4.92 5.16 4.92
CA SER A 197 -4.92 3.73 4.56
C SER A 197 -3.71 3.37 3.70
N VAL A 198 -3.28 2.12 3.84
CA VAL A 198 -2.34 1.46 2.94
C VAL A 198 -3.12 0.38 2.19
N LEU A 199 -3.78 0.79 1.12
CA LEU A 199 -4.69 -0.06 0.35
C LEU A 199 -4.67 0.34 -1.13
N THR A 200 -4.56 -0.63 -2.03
CA THR A 200 -4.57 -0.38 -3.47
C THR A 200 -5.73 -1.04 -4.21
N ILE A 201 -6.42 -2.00 -3.59
CA ILE A 201 -7.37 -2.89 -4.26
C ILE A 201 -6.62 -3.60 -5.42
N THR A 202 -7.13 -3.60 -6.64
CA THR A 202 -6.45 -4.08 -7.86
C THR A 202 -5.74 -2.96 -8.63
N SER A 203 -5.75 -1.73 -8.11
CA SER A 203 -5.12 -0.58 -8.78
C SER A 203 -3.58 -0.56 -8.63
N ASN A 204 -3.00 -1.48 -7.83
CA ASN A 204 -1.55 -1.67 -7.75
C ASN A 204 -0.90 -1.85 -9.12
N VAL A 205 -1.57 -2.54 -10.05
CA VAL A 205 -1.14 -2.69 -11.44
C VAL A 205 -1.05 -1.33 -12.15
N MET A 206 -2.11 -0.51 -12.02
CA MET A 206 -2.15 0.83 -12.64
C MET A 206 -1.14 1.79 -12.01
N TYR A 207 -0.95 1.74 -10.70
CA TYR A 207 0.08 2.56 -10.04
C TYR A 207 1.48 2.19 -10.55
N GLY A 208 1.78 0.89 -10.65
CA GLY A 208 3.06 0.43 -11.19
C GLY A 208 3.25 0.86 -12.64
N LYS A 209 2.23 0.68 -13.49
CA LYS A 209 2.24 1.05 -14.91
C LYS A 209 2.57 2.52 -15.14
N ASN A 210 2.12 3.40 -14.25
CA ASN A 210 2.35 4.84 -14.32
C ASN A 210 3.58 5.30 -13.53
N THR A 211 4.49 4.41 -13.17
CA THR A 211 5.69 4.72 -12.38
C THR A 211 6.95 4.22 -13.09
N GLY A 212 7.95 5.07 -13.23
CA GLY A 212 9.27 4.75 -13.78
C GLY A 212 10.00 3.68 -12.98
N ALA A 213 11.22 3.31 -13.40
CA ALA A 213 12.09 2.44 -12.62
C ALA A 213 12.39 3.06 -11.25
N THR A 214 12.62 2.22 -10.24
CA THR A 214 12.85 2.66 -8.85
C THR A 214 14.16 2.14 -8.28
N PRO A 215 14.78 2.85 -7.31
CA PRO A 215 16.09 2.50 -6.75
C PRO A 215 16.24 1.08 -6.19
N ASP A 216 15.14 0.44 -5.82
CA ASP A 216 15.08 -0.94 -5.34
C ASP A 216 15.19 -2.00 -6.43
N GLY A 217 15.42 -1.59 -7.69
CA GLY A 217 15.55 -2.47 -8.85
C GLY A 217 14.21 -2.88 -9.48
N ARG A 218 13.08 -2.26 -9.09
CA ARG A 218 11.82 -2.48 -9.79
C ARG A 218 11.87 -1.81 -11.16
N ALA A 219 11.62 -2.57 -12.22
CA ALA A 219 11.58 -2.06 -13.58
C ALA A 219 10.44 -1.05 -13.79
N ALA A 220 10.61 -0.11 -14.72
CA ALA A 220 9.57 0.81 -15.13
C ALA A 220 8.31 0.05 -15.55
N SER A 221 7.14 0.58 -15.18
CA SER A 221 5.82 0.00 -15.47
C SER A 221 5.51 -1.36 -14.82
N ALA A 222 6.41 -1.96 -14.05
CA ALA A 222 6.13 -3.19 -13.31
C ALA A 222 5.05 -2.93 -12.23
N PRO A 223 4.10 -3.87 -11.99
CA PRO A 223 3.10 -3.73 -10.94
C PRO A 223 3.72 -3.52 -9.56
N PHE A 224 3.02 -2.80 -8.68
CA PHE A 224 3.33 -2.80 -7.25
C PHE A 224 2.74 -4.03 -6.57
N ALA A 225 3.26 -4.40 -5.41
CA ALA A 225 2.54 -5.27 -4.50
C ALA A 225 1.25 -4.58 -3.99
N PRO A 226 0.17 -5.33 -3.72
CA PRO A 226 -1.08 -4.73 -3.28
C PRO A 226 -1.01 -4.26 -1.83
N GLY A 227 -1.56 -3.08 -1.55
CA GLY A 227 -1.66 -2.54 -0.20
C GLY A 227 -0.32 -2.39 0.51
N ALA A 228 -0.20 -3.02 1.67
CA ALA A 228 0.99 -3.03 2.49
C ALA A 228 1.88 -4.28 2.27
N ASN A 229 1.55 -5.11 1.30
CA ASN A 229 2.34 -6.29 1.01
C ASN A 229 3.78 -5.92 0.65
N PRO A 230 4.75 -6.72 1.06
CA PRO A 230 6.10 -6.69 0.49
C PRO A 230 6.05 -6.88 -1.03
N MET A 231 7.06 -6.39 -1.73
CA MET A 231 7.20 -6.62 -3.16
C MET A 231 7.42 -8.12 -3.43
N HIS A 232 6.78 -8.61 -4.50
CA HIS A 232 6.74 -10.02 -4.84
C HIS A 232 8.13 -10.66 -4.91
N ASN A 233 8.27 -11.84 -4.32
CA ASN A 233 9.49 -12.65 -4.28
C ASN A 233 10.70 -11.95 -3.60
N ARG A 234 10.44 -11.01 -2.67
CA ARG A 234 11.47 -10.39 -1.83
C ARG A 234 11.46 -10.87 -0.40
N GLU A 235 10.43 -11.63 -0.02
CA GLU A 235 10.30 -12.26 1.29
C GLU A 235 11.12 -13.57 1.32
N GLU A 236 12.27 -13.51 1.96
CA GLU A 236 13.23 -14.62 2.03
C GLU A 236 13.18 -15.36 3.39
N ASN A 237 12.60 -14.73 4.43
CA ASN A 237 12.60 -15.22 5.79
C ASN A 237 11.28 -15.91 6.20
N GLY A 238 10.44 -16.30 5.23
CA GLY A 238 9.22 -17.06 5.45
C GLY A 238 8.00 -16.21 5.82
N ALA A 239 6.90 -16.92 6.03
CA ALA A 239 5.58 -16.33 6.23
C ALA A 239 5.48 -15.43 7.47
N LEU A 240 6.04 -15.86 8.59
CA LEU A 240 5.96 -15.12 9.85
C LEU A 240 6.76 -13.81 9.79
N ALA A 241 7.90 -13.79 9.13
CA ALA A 241 8.69 -12.58 8.94
C ALA A 241 7.93 -11.55 8.09
N SER A 242 7.29 -12.00 7.00
CA SER A 242 6.46 -11.13 6.17
C SER A 242 5.33 -10.48 6.96
N LEU A 243 4.59 -11.27 7.76
CA LEU A 243 3.52 -10.77 8.62
C LEU A 243 4.04 -9.81 9.69
N ASN A 244 5.19 -10.11 10.30
CA ASN A 244 5.80 -9.25 11.31
C ASN A 244 6.17 -7.88 10.75
N SER A 245 6.77 -7.81 9.56
CA SER A 245 7.08 -6.53 8.89
C SER A 245 5.83 -5.68 8.69
N VAL A 246 4.74 -6.27 8.17
CA VAL A 246 3.49 -5.55 7.96
C VAL A 246 2.86 -5.10 9.28
N ALA A 247 2.93 -5.92 10.34
CA ALA A 247 2.38 -5.59 11.66
C ALA A 247 3.09 -4.41 12.35
N LYS A 248 4.30 -4.05 11.93
CA LYS A 248 5.03 -2.87 12.45
C LYS A 248 4.49 -1.53 11.95
N ILE A 249 3.73 -1.52 10.84
CA ILE A 249 3.07 -0.31 10.36
C ILE A 249 1.98 0.07 11.36
N SER A 250 1.96 1.34 11.79
CA SER A 250 1.08 1.81 12.86
C SER A 250 -0.38 1.90 12.41
N TYR A 251 -1.28 1.15 13.04
CA TYR A 251 -2.73 1.31 12.86
C TYR A 251 -3.28 2.59 13.50
N ASP A 252 -2.58 3.21 14.45
CA ASP A 252 -2.94 4.53 14.97
C ASP A 252 -2.73 5.63 13.94
N ASP A 253 -1.72 5.47 13.09
CA ASP A 253 -1.49 6.35 11.94
C ASP A 253 -2.40 6.01 10.77
N CYS A 254 -2.67 4.72 10.56
CA CYS A 254 -3.43 4.20 9.42
C CYS A 254 -4.82 3.67 9.85
N ARG A 255 -5.65 4.51 10.50
CA ARG A 255 -6.98 4.12 10.99
C ARG A 255 -7.96 3.73 9.89
N ASP A 256 -7.72 4.18 8.67
CA ASP A 256 -8.48 3.75 7.49
C ASP A 256 -8.04 2.37 6.97
N GLY A 257 -7.08 1.74 7.64
CA GLY A 257 -6.70 0.35 7.50
C GLY A 257 -5.43 0.10 6.72
N ILE A 258 -4.84 -1.06 7.01
CA ILE A 258 -3.62 -1.57 6.38
C ILE A 258 -3.98 -2.89 5.72
N SER A 259 -4.08 -2.90 4.39
CA SER A 259 -4.44 -4.10 3.64
C SER A 259 -3.24 -5.01 3.48
N ASN A 260 -3.34 -6.21 4.03
CA ASN A 260 -2.42 -7.30 3.78
C ASN A 260 -3.14 -8.45 3.10
N THR A 261 -2.60 -8.94 1.97
CA THR A 261 -3.11 -10.10 1.24
C THR A 261 -2.05 -11.18 1.24
N PHE A 262 -2.24 -12.15 2.10
CA PHE A 262 -1.28 -13.20 2.40
C PHE A 262 -1.64 -14.48 1.66
N SER A 263 -0.69 -15.06 0.93
CA SER A 263 -0.86 -16.33 0.22
C SER A 263 0.09 -17.38 0.79
N ILE A 264 -0.47 -18.52 1.17
CA ILE A 264 0.28 -19.63 1.75
C ILE A 264 -0.18 -20.95 1.12
N THR A 265 0.77 -21.85 0.87
CA THR A 265 0.42 -23.17 0.35
C THR A 265 -0.21 -24.05 1.45
N PRO A 266 -1.14 -24.95 1.10
CA PRO A 266 -1.72 -25.87 2.09
C PRO A 266 -0.67 -26.67 2.86
N ASP A 267 0.40 -27.09 2.21
CA ASP A 267 1.43 -27.95 2.81
C ASP A 267 2.33 -27.20 3.78
N ALA A 268 2.53 -25.88 3.58
CA ALA A 268 3.21 -25.04 4.57
C ALA A 268 2.44 -24.92 5.89
N LEU A 269 1.10 -25.03 5.85
CA LEU A 269 0.28 -25.03 7.06
C LEU A 269 0.27 -26.36 7.82
N GLY A 270 0.60 -27.47 7.16
CA GLY A 270 0.64 -28.78 7.84
C GLY A 270 0.20 -29.95 6.97
N ARG A 271 0.29 -31.15 7.50
CA ARG A 271 0.07 -32.41 6.77
C ARG A 271 -1.40 -32.78 6.65
N ASP A 272 -2.20 -32.43 7.64
CA ASP A 272 -3.63 -32.76 7.71
C ASP A 272 -4.49 -31.54 8.02
N LYS A 273 -5.80 -31.72 7.97
CA LYS A 273 -6.77 -30.63 8.15
C LYS A 273 -6.71 -30.01 9.54
N GLU A 274 -6.50 -30.82 10.58
CA GLU A 274 -6.47 -30.33 11.96
C GLU A 274 -5.23 -29.46 12.18
N GLN A 275 -4.07 -29.95 11.80
CA GLN A 275 -2.81 -29.23 11.90
C GLN A 275 -2.84 -27.93 11.06
N ARG A 276 -3.36 -27.98 9.82
CA ARG A 276 -3.52 -26.79 8.97
C ARG A 276 -4.40 -25.73 9.62
N THR A 277 -5.50 -26.16 10.24
CA THR A 277 -6.44 -25.25 10.92
C THR A 277 -5.77 -24.62 12.15
N GLU A 278 -5.13 -25.43 13.00
CA GLU A 278 -4.46 -24.96 14.21
C GLU A 278 -3.32 -23.99 13.87
N ASN A 279 -2.47 -24.32 12.91
CA ASN A 279 -1.37 -23.47 12.50
C ASN A 279 -1.86 -22.15 11.90
N LEU A 280 -2.92 -22.17 11.09
CA LEU A 280 -3.51 -20.93 10.56
C LEU A 280 -4.07 -20.06 11.69
N VAL A 281 -4.77 -20.64 12.66
CA VAL A 281 -5.28 -19.91 13.83
C VAL A 281 -4.13 -19.29 14.61
N ASN A 282 -3.06 -20.03 14.87
CA ASN A 282 -1.88 -19.54 15.60
C ASN A 282 -1.17 -18.39 14.87
N ILE A 283 -1.04 -18.47 13.53
CA ILE A 283 -0.49 -17.39 12.70
C ILE A 283 -1.34 -16.13 12.83
N LEU A 284 -2.66 -16.26 12.69
CA LEU A 284 -3.59 -15.13 12.77
C LEU A 284 -3.60 -14.51 14.17
N ASP A 285 -3.63 -15.34 15.21
CA ASP A 285 -3.59 -14.87 16.60
C ASP A 285 -2.28 -14.13 16.90
N GLY A 286 -1.15 -14.66 16.47
CA GLY A 286 0.16 -14.01 16.59
C GLY A 286 0.22 -12.66 15.86
N TYR A 287 -0.29 -12.60 14.63
CA TYR A 287 -0.34 -11.38 13.82
C TYR A 287 -1.21 -10.29 14.48
N PHE A 288 -2.41 -10.65 14.95
CA PHE A 288 -3.31 -9.71 15.63
C PHE A 288 -2.78 -9.28 17.01
N LYS A 289 -2.09 -10.15 17.76
CA LYS A 289 -1.42 -9.80 19.03
C LYS A 289 -0.31 -8.75 18.84
N LYS A 290 0.30 -8.69 17.66
CA LYS A 290 1.27 -7.65 17.29
C LYS A 290 0.64 -6.30 16.92
N GLY A 291 -0.69 -6.18 17.01
CA GLY A 291 -1.43 -4.95 16.75
C GLY A 291 -2.01 -4.84 15.34
N ALA A 292 -1.83 -5.83 14.49
CA ALA A 292 -2.47 -5.86 13.18
C ALA A 292 -3.99 -6.02 13.30
N HIS A 293 -4.75 -5.43 12.36
CA HIS A 293 -6.21 -5.46 12.38
C HIS A 293 -6.86 -6.07 11.14
N HIS A 294 -6.09 -6.29 10.07
CA HIS A 294 -6.62 -6.75 8.80
C HIS A 294 -5.68 -7.72 8.09
N ILE A 295 -6.23 -8.78 7.56
CA ILE A 295 -5.55 -9.70 6.66
C ILE A 295 -6.55 -10.39 5.72
N ASN A 296 -6.19 -10.57 4.46
CA ASN A 296 -6.83 -11.49 3.53
C ASN A 296 -5.93 -12.71 3.35
N VAL A 297 -6.47 -13.90 3.54
CA VAL A 297 -5.68 -15.15 3.40
C VAL A 297 -6.16 -15.91 2.17
N ASN A 298 -5.21 -16.28 1.29
CA ASN A 298 -5.38 -17.25 0.23
C ASN A 298 -4.60 -18.51 0.60
N VAL A 299 -5.29 -19.65 0.71
CA VAL A 299 -4.66 -20.95 0.91
C VAL A 299 -4.79 -21.72 -0.40
N LEU A 300 -3.79 -21.65 -1.24
CA LEU A 300 -3.76 -22.26 -2.57
C LEU A 300 -2.33 -22.35 -3.12
N ASN A 301 -2.16 -23.15 -4.16
CA ASN A 301 -0.88 -23.28 -4.86
C ASN A 301 -0.84 -22.39 -6.11
N ARG A 302 0.36 -21.95 -6.49
CA ARG A 302 0.57 -21.13 -7.71
C ARG A 302 0.17 -21.89 -8.97
N GLU A 303 0.43 -23.19 -9.01
CA GLU A 303 0.11 -24.08 -10.12
C GLU A 303 -1.39 -24.07 -10.45
N THR A 304 -2.24 -24.08 -9.42
CA THR A 304 -3.70 -23.97 -9.60
C THR A 304 -4.10 -22.66 -10.31
N LEU A 305 -3.43 -21.55 -10.01
CA LEU A 305 -3.69 -20.28 -10.69
C LEU A 305 -3.16 -20.28 -12.13
N MET A 306 -2.00 -20.91 -12.36
CA MET A 306 -1.43 -21.04 -13.70
C MET A 306 -2.32 -21.91 -14.59
N GLU A 307 -2.79 -23.05 -14.08
CA GLU A 307 -3.75 -23.89 -14.80
C GLU A 307 -5.06 -23.17 -15.09
N ALA A 308 -5.60 -22.44 -14.08
CA ALA A 308 -6.81 -21.65 -14.28
C ALA A 308 -6.61 -20.49 -15.27
N TYR A 309 -5.42 -19.93 -15.36
CA TYR A 309 -5.07 -18.92 -16.35
C TYR A 309 -5.08 -19.49 -17.77
N GLU A 310 -4.52 -20.69 -17.98
CA GLU A 310 -4.47 -21.35 -19.28
C GLU A 310 -5.82 -21.98 -19.66
N ASN A 311 -6.52 -22.62 -18.70
CA ASN A 311 -7.76 -23.36 -18.88
C ASN A 311 -8.90 -22.82 -18.01
N PRO A 312 -9.46 -21.64 -18.30
CA PRO A 312 -10.46 -20.98 -17.47
C PRO A 312 -11.70 -21.86 -17.20
N GLU A 313 -12.10 -22.66 -18.17
CA GLU A 313 -13.31 -23.50 -18.10
C GLU A 313 -13.18 -24.66 -17.11
N ALA A 314 -11.96 -25.07 -16.79
CA ALA A 314 -11.71 -26.10 -15.78
C ALA A 314 -11.90 -25.56 -14.34
N TYR A 315 -11.86 -24.25 -14.15
CA TYR A 315 -11.91 -23.58 -12.85
C TYR A 315 -12.97 -22.48 -12.78
N PRO A 316 -14.23 -22.69 -13.18
CA PRO A 316 -15.23 -21.61 -13.37
C PRO A 316 -15.57 -20.85 -12.09
N ASN A 317 -15.37 -21.47 -10.93
CA ASN A 317 -15.72 -20.91 -9.62
C ASN A 317 -14.48 -20.52 -8.77
N LEU A 318 -13.27 -20.55 -9.37
CA LEU A 318 -12.07 -20.19 -8.63
C LEU A 318 -12.15 -18.74 -8.15
N THR A 319 -12.21 -18.59 -6.83
CA THR A 319 -12.31 -17.31 -6.17
C THR A 319 -11.04 -17.05 -5.37
N ILE A 320 -10.50 -15.85 -5.50
CA ILE A 320 -9.30 -15.40 -4.79
C ILE A 320 -9.56 -14.09 -4.07
N ARG A 321 -8.81 -13.86 -3.00
CA ARG A 321 -8.71 -12.54 -2.37
C ARG A 321 -7.60 -11.74 -3.02
N VAL A 322 -7.92 -10.53 -3.45
CA VAL A 322 -6.97 -9.67 -4.18
C VAL A 322 -6.37 -8.57 -3.30
N SER A 323 -7.17 -7.73 -2.72
CA SER A 323 -6.78 -6.73 -1.71
C SER A 323 -8.08 -6.10 -1.18
N GLY A 324 -8.54 -6.55 -0.03
CA GLY A 324 -9.76 -6.07 0.61
C GLY A 324 -11.07 -6.76 0.16
N TYR A 325 -11.08 -7.57 -0.90
CA TYR A 325 -12.25 -8.33 -1.33
C TYR A 325 -11.88 -9.62 -2.08
N ALA A 326 -12.85 -10.50 -2.23
CA ALA A 326 -12.73 -11.72 -3.02
C ALA A 326 -13.39 -11.54 -4.38
N VAL A 327 -12.80 -12.12 -5.41
CA VAL A 327 -13.28 -12.05 -6.79
C VAL A 327 -13.06 -13.38 -7.51
N ASN A 328 -13.93 -13.70 -8.45
CA ASN A 328 -13.66 -14.82 -9.35
C ASN A 328 -12.44 -14.49 -10.21
N PHE A 329 -11.46 -15.39 -10.24
CA PHE A 329 -10.18 -15.18 -10.89
C PHE A 329 -10.30 -14.79 -12.37
N HIS A 330 -11.27 -15.37 -13.08
CA HIS A 330 -11.48 -15.10 -14.51
C HIS A 330 -12.13 -13.76 -14.81
N LYS A 331 -12.71 -13.07 -13.80
CA LYS A 331 -13.23 -11.69 -13.93
C LYS A 331 -12.15 -10.64 -13.86
N LEU A 332 -10.95 -11.00 -13.43
CA LEU A 332 -9.79 -10.12 -13.49
C LEU A 332 -9.29 -9.99 -14.93
N SER A 333 -8.72 -8.82 -15.26
CA SER A 333 -7.99 -8.69 -16.52
C SER A 333 -6.78 -9.63 -16.55
N ARG A 334 -6.32 -9.99 -17.76
CA ARG A 334 -5.12 -10.84 -17.92
C ARG A 334 -3.89 -10.26 -17.22
N GLU A 335 -3.77 -8.94 -17.18
CA GLU A 335 -2.69 -8.24 -16.50
C GLU A 335 -2.78 -8.42 -14.98
N GLN A 336 -3.99 -8.29 -14.42
CA GLN A 336 -4.25 -8.54 -12.99
C GLN A 336 -4.09 -10.01 -12.62
N GLN A 337 -4.52 -10.95 -13.46
CA GLN A 337 -4.31 -12.39 -13.25
C GLN A 337 -2.81 -12.72 -13.16
N ARG A 338 -1.99 -12.18 -14.09
CA ARG A 338 -0.53 -12.35 -14.05
C ARG A 338 0.09 -11.75 -12.81
N GLU A 339 -0.37 -10.57 -12.37
CA GLU A 339 0.09 -9.97 -11.11
C GLU A 339 -0.20 -10.89 -9.92
N VAL A 340 -1.41 -11.45 -9.82
CA VAL A 340 -1.77 -12.39 -8.75
C VAL A 340 -0.90 -13.65 -8.78
N ILE A 341 -0.64 -14.22 -9.94
CA ILE A 341 0.24 -15.39 -10.10
C ILE A 341 1.69 -15.08 -9.68
N SER A 342 2.14 -13.84 -9.87
CA SER A 342 3.49 -13.41 -9.52
C SER A 342 3.70 -13.12 -8.04
N ARG A 343 2.63 -13.10 -7.22
CA ARG A 343 2.74 -12.84 -5.78
C ARG A 343 3.57 -13.91 -5.07
N THR A 344 4.10 -13.57 -3.91
CA THR A 344 4.75 -14.54 -3.04
C THR A 344 3.72 -15.54 -2.52
N PHE A 345 4.02 -16.82 -2.68
CA PHE A 345 3.32 -17.94 -2.06
C PHE A 345 4.27 -18.53 -1.03
N HIS A 346 3.92 -18.40 0.24
CA HIS A 346 4.75 -18.94 1.30
C HIS A 346 4.64 -20.47 1.34
N GLU A 347 5.75 -21.14 1.10
CA GLU A 347 5.88 -22.61 1.10
C GLU A 347 6.37 -23.13 2.45
N ALA A 348 6.76 -22.22 3.36
CA ALA A 348 7.15 -22.49 4.76
C ALA A 348 6.64 -21.37 5.67
N MET A 349 6.44 -21.73 6.95
CA MET A 349 6.09 -20.80 8.01
C MET A 349 7.27 -19.95 8.47
#